data_0958a651ad7bee883c92b61a28fcd165
#
_entry.id   0958a651ad7bee883c92b61a28fcd165
#
_cell.length_a   1.000
_cell.length_b   1.000
_cell.length_c   1.000
_cell.angle_alpha   90.00
_cell.angle_beta   90.00
_cell.angle_gamma   90.00
#
_symmetry.space_group_name_H-M   'P 1'
#
loop_
_entity.id
_entity.type
_entity.pdbx_description
1 polymer ?
#
loop_
_entity_poly.entity_id
_entity_poly.type
_entity_poly.pdbx_seq_one_letter_code
_entity_poly.pdbx_strand_id
1 'polypeptide(L)'
;MTDGEFRRRYWHLDFLADLDGVEEIKSDHWSVHFKGHQPKAATLKIADKVDFGEHPFLEHFKYLKSVAGDTLCKMTIPSPSMLHLICCVRAEEYIPIERYQDMKDLYYDIAIAYQKVIRAFYDAGCRYLQLDDTSWGEFCDAEKRKTY
;
A
#
# COMPACT_ATOMS: atom_id res chain seq x y z
N MET A 1 -11.11 -10.81 -15.38
CA MET A 1 -11.91 -10.78 -14.13
C MET A 1 -11.09 -10.10 -13.02
N THR A 2 -11.72 -9.43 -12.06
CA THR A 2 -11.07 -8.85 -10.87
C THR A 2 -11.83 -9.31 -9.63
N ASP A 3 -11.24 -9.14 -8.43
CA ASP A 3 -11.92 -9.36 -7.15
C ASP A 3 -12.88 -8.22 -6.78
N GLY A 4 -12.90 -7.14 -7.58
CA GLY A 4 -13.72 -5.94 -7.34
C GLY A 4 -13.34 -5.18 -6.08
N GLU A 5 -12.19 -5.51 -5.47
CA GLU A 5 -11.70 -4.94 -4.20
C GLU A 5 -12.69 -5.10 -3.02
N PHE A 6 -13.62 -6.04 -3.16
CA PHE A 6 -14.76 -6.19 -2.25
C PHE A 6 -14.35 -6.55 -0.82
N ARG A 7 -13.17 -7.16 -0.65
CA ARG A 7 -12.64 -7.52 0.67
C ARG A 7 -11.89 -6.40 1.36
N ARG A 8 -11.68 -5.26 0.69
CA ARG A 8 -10.88 -4.15 1.20
C ARG A 8 -11.76 -3.14 1.91
N ARG A 9 -11.35 -2.72 3.09
CA ARG A 9 -11.91 -1.57 3.80
C ARG A 9 -11.42 -0.27 3.14
N TYR A 10 -10.11 -0.25 2.82
CA TYR A 10 -9.46 0.81 2.04
C TYR A 10 -8.58 0.17 0.96
N TRP A 11 -8.69 0.62 -0.27
CA TRP A 11 -8.03 0.03 -1.43
C TRP A 11 -6.51 -0.08 -1.29
N HIS A 12 -5.87 0.82 -0.56
CA HIS A 12 -4.42 0.91 -0.38
C HIS A 12 -3.95 0.53 1.04
N LEU A 13 -4.65 1.00 2.10
CA LEU A 13 -4.19 0.78 3.47
C LEU A 13 -4.17 -0.70 3.82
N ASP A 14 -5.19 -1.45 3.43
CA ASP A 14 -5.29 -2.87 3.77
C ASP A 14 -4.13 -3.68 3.17
N PHE A 15 -3.67 -3.33 1.96
CA PHE A 15 -2.50 -3.97 1.37
C PHE A 15 -1.21 -3.54 2.09
N LEU A 16 -1.04 -2.25 2.32
CA LEU A 16 0.20 -1.71 2.88
C LEU A 16 0.38 -2.08 4.35
N ALA A 17 -0.72 -2.24 5.11
CA ALA A 17 -0.69 -2.65 6.51
C ALA A 17 -0.23 -4.10 6.70
N ASP A 18 -0.40 -4.93 5.68
CA ASP A 18 0.01 -6.33 5.71
C ASP A 18 1.45 -6.55 5.19
N LEU A 19 2.19 -5.49 4.88
CA LEU A 19 3.62 -5.57 4.65
C LEU A 19 4.37 -5.71 5.98
N ASP A 20 5.42 -6.53 5.99
CA ASP A 20 6.29 -6.62 7.16
C ASP A 20 6.88 -5.25 7.50
N GLY A 21 6.97 -4.94 8.78
CA GLY A 21 7.52 -3.68 9.29
C GLY A 21 6.59 -2.47 9.19
N VAL A 22 5.35 -2.66 8.75
CA VAL A 22 4.32 -1.61 8.69
C VAL A 22 3.24 -1.88 9.73
N GLU A 23 2.80 -0.85 10.43
CA GLU A 23 1.72 -0.93 11.43
C GLU A 23 0.60 0.04 11.12
N GLU A 24 -0.65 -0.45 11.25
CA GLU A 24 -1.83 0.42 11.23
C GLU A 24 -1.94 1.14 12.57
N ILE A 25 -2.10 2.47 12.52
CA ILE A 25 -2.33 3.31 13.68
C ILE A 25 -3.60 4.14 13.52
N LYS A 26 -4.18 4.57 14.63
CA LYS A 26 -5.32 5.51 14.62
C LYS A 26 -4.80 6.91 14.39
N SER A 27 -5.40 7.63 13.45
CA SER A 27 -5.14 9.05 13.24
C SER A 27 -6.28 9.86 13.83
N ASP A 28 -5.96 10.85 14.63
CA ASP A 28 -6.96 11.78 15.18
C ASP A 28 -7.20 12.98 14.23
N HIS A 29 -6.35 13.18 13.24
CA HIS A 29 -6.32 14.38 12.38
C HIS A 29 -6.75 14.14 10.93
N TRP A 30 -6.87 12.89 10.49
CA TRP A 30 -7.26 12.57 9.13
C TRP A 30 -8.56 11.78 9.09
N SER A 31 -9.61 12.37 8.56
CA SER A 31 -10.86 11.65 8.28
C SER A 31 -11.41 12.06 6.92
N VAL A 32 -11.87 11.07 6.16
CA VAL A 32 -12.73 11.35 5.01
C VAL A 32 -14.09 11.74 5.57
N HIS A 33 -14.50 13.00 5.34
CA HIS A 33 -15.79 13.49 5.83
C HIS A 33 -16.93 12.94 4.98
N PHE A 34 -17.66 11.98 5.52
CA PHE A 34 -18.95 11.55 4.97
C PHE A 34 -20.09 12.23 5.73
N LYS A 35 -21.21 12.54 5.05
CA LYS A 35 -22.42 12.95 5.74
C LYS A 35 -22.90 11.80 6.63
N GLY A 36 -22.86 11.98 7.94
CA GLY A 36 -23.29 10.99 8.93
C GLY A 36 -22.17 10.46 9.80
N HIS A 37 -22.02 9.14 9.89
CA HIS A 37 -21.00 8.49 10.72
C HIS A 37 -19.59 8.73 10.15
N GLN A 38 -18.71 9.28 10.99
CA GLN A 38 -17.30 9.42 10.63
C GLN A 38 -16.53 8.24 11.22
N PRO A 39 -16.02 7.31 10.39
CA PRO A 39 -15.13 6.27 10.87
C PRO A 39 -13.83 6.92 11.38
N LYS A 40 -13.29 6.43 12.49
CA LYS A 40 -11.94 6.83 12.92
C LYS A 40 -10.97 6.50 11.80
N ALA A 41 -10.23 7.51 11.34
CA ALA A 41 -9.26 7.32 10.29
C ALA A 41 -8.13 6.40 10.78
N ALA A 42 -7.84 5.39 10.00
CA ALA A 42 -6.62 4.61 10.13
C ALA A 42 -5.55 5.23 9.22
N THR A 43 -4.32 5.22 9.68
CA THR A 43 -3.14 5.52 8.87
C THR A 43 -2.06 4.50 9.17
N LEU A 44 -0.90 4.64 8.56
CA LEU A 44 0.20 3.69 8.71
C LEU A 44 1.44 4.39 9.25
N LYS A 45 2.26 3.62 9.97
CA LYS A 45 3.63 4.01 10.32
C LYS A 45 4.60 2.88 9.97
N ILE A 46 5.85 3.25 9.74
CA ILE A 46 6.96 2.31 9.62
C ILE A 46 7.47 2.02 11.03
N ALA A 47 7.36 0.76 11.44
CA ALA A 47 7.71 0.30 12.79
C ALA A 47 8.98 -0.57 12.81
N ASP A 48 9.30 -1.23 11.68
CA ASP A 48 10.49 -2.07 11.52
C ASP A 48 10.90 -2.12 10.04
N LYS A 49 11.80 -3.05 9.71
CA LYS A 49 12.23 -3.29 8.33
C LYS A 49 11.04 -3.60 7.43
N VAL A 50 10.86 -2.78 6.40
CA VAL A 50 9.86 -3.03 5.37
C VAL A 50 10.28 -4.25 4.54
N ASP A 51 9.42 -5.26 4.50
CA ASP A 51 9.63 -6.45 3.68
C ASP A 51 8.29 -7.05 3.25
N PHE A 52 8.32 -8.17 2.52
CA PHE A 52 7.15 -8.89 2.08
C PHE A 52 7.29 -10.37 2.42
N GLY A 53 6.42 -10.85 3.30
CA GLY A 53 6.32 -12.25 3.72
C GLY A 53 5.00 -12.88 3.28
N GLU A 54 4.28 -13.46 4.24
CA GLU A 54 2.92 -13.95 4.00
C GLU A 54 1.95 -12.79 3.88
N HIS A 55 1.11 -12.81 2.84
CA HIS A 55 0.24 -11.67 2.56
C HIS A 55 -1.16 -12.13 2.12
N PRO A 56 -2.25 -11.63 2.77
CA PRO A 56 -3.61 -12.07 2.50
C PRO A 56 -4.05 -11.91 1.05
N PHE A 57 -3.55 -10.89 0.35
CA PHE A 57 -3.92 -10.62 -1.03
C PHE A 57 -3.47 -11.71 -2.00
N LEU A 58 -2.46 -12.50 -1.66
CA LEU A 58 -2.09 -13.67 -2.44
C LEU A 58 -3.18 -14.74 -2.39
N GLU A 59 -3.76 -14.97 -1.21
CA GLU A 59 -4.88 -15.91 -1.05
C GLU A 59 -6.14 -15.38 -1.74
N HIS A 60 -6.39 -14.08 -1.66
CA HIS A 60 -7.49 -13.45 -2.42
C HIS A 60 -7.34 -13.65 -3.92
N PHE A 61 -6.12 -13.51 -4.45
CA PHE A 61 -5.85 -13.72 -5.86
C PHE A 61 -5.97 -15.20 -6.26
N LYS A 62 -5.45 -16.13 -5.44
CA LYS A 62 -5.61 -17.58 -5.67
C LYS A 62 -7.07 -17.98 -5.71
N TYR A 63 -7.88 -17.46 -4.80
CA TYR A 63 -9.33 -17.68 -4.81
C TYR A 63 -9.97 -17.12 -6.09
N LEU A 64 -9.67 -15.86 -6.45
CA LEU A 64 -10.17 -15.27 -7.70
C LEU A 64 -9.86 -16.16 -8.90
N LYS A 65 -8.61 -16.63 -8.99
CA LYS A 65 -8.18 -17.50 -10.08
C LYS A 65 -8.92 -18.84 -10.09
N SER A 66 -9.22 -19.42 -8.93
CA SER A 66 -9.94 -20.71 -8.82
C SER A 66 -11.38 -20.63 -9.34
N VAL A 67 -12.02 -19.44 -9.26
CA VAL A 67 -13.40 -19.24 -9.71
C VAL A 67 -13.52 -18.63 -11.11
N ALA A 68 -12.42 -18.13 -11.66
CA ALA A 68 -12.40 -17.42 -12.93
C ALA A 68 -12.33 -18.35 -14.16
N GLY A 69 -12.05 -19.65 -13.97
CA GLY A 69 -11.80 -20.58 -15.07
C GLY A 69 -10.64 -20.11 -15.95
N ASP A 70 -10.85 -20.05 -17.25
CA ASP A 70 -9.86 -19.63 -18.24
C ASP A 70 -9.77 -18.10 -18.41
N THR A 71 -10.58 -17.34 -17.67
CA THR A 71 -10.60 -15.88 -17.80
C THR A 71 -9.33 -15.28 -17.20
N LEU A 72 -8.71 -14.33 -17.91
CA LEU A 72 -7.57 -13.57 -17.40
C LEU A 72 -7.97 -12.82 -16.13
N CYS A 73 -7.24 -13.09 -15.04
CA CYS A 73 -7.42 -12.40 -13.75
C CYS A 73 -6.50 -11.21 -13.66
N LYS A 74 -7.07 -10.07 -13.23
CA LYS A 74 -6.34 -8.86 -12.89
C LYS A 74 -6.37 -8.67 -11.38
N MET A 75 -5.22 -8.33 -10.81
CA MET A 75 -5.10 -7.88 -9.43
C MET A 75 -4.63 -6.44 -9.40
N THR A 76 -5.17 -5.66 -8.48
CA THR A 76 -4.81 -4.26 -8.26
C THR A 76 -4.22 -4.12 -6.87
N ILE A 77 -3.07 -3.47 -6.75
CA ILE A 77 -2.41 -3.16 -5.48
C ILE A 77 -1.91 -1.71 -5.52
N PRO A 78 -1.70 -1.06 -4.36
CA PRO A 78 -1.05 0.26 -4.36
C PRO A 78 0.39 0.18 -4.86
N SER A 79 0.88 1.29 -5.40
CA SER A 79 2.28 1.42 -5.81
C SER A 79 3.22 1.57 -4.60
N PRO A 80 4.53 1.32 -4.75
CA PRO A 80 5.50 1.49 -3.66
C PRO A 80 5.56 2.94 -3.13
N SER A 81 5.37 3.95 -3.98
CA SER A 81 5.32 5.36 -3.61
C SER A 81 4.17 5.70 -2.65
N MET A 82 3.09 4.92 -2.67
CA MET A 82 1.98 5.11 -1.74
C MET A 82 2.38 4.85 -0.29
N LEU A 83 3.26 3.88 -0.01
CA LEU A 83 3.75 3.65 1.35
C LEU A 83 4.53 4.87 1.87
N HIS A 84 5.46 5.38 1.07
CA HIS A 84 6.21 6.58 1.41
C HIS A 84 5.29 7.80 1.61
N LEU A 85 4.33 8.01 0.69
CA LEU A 85 3.38 9.10 0.79
C LEU A 85 2.62 9.08 2.12
N ILE A 86 2.11 7.90 2.51
CA ILE A 86 1.27 7.77 3.71
C ILE A 86 2.12 7.87 4.98
N CYS A 87 3.23 7.14 5.05
CA CYS A 87 4.01 7.03 6.28
C CYS A 87 4.97 8.19 6.53
N CYS A 88 5.40 8.90 5.46
CA CYS A 88 6.45 9.93 5.59
C CYS A 88 5.95 11.33 5.21
N VAL A 89 5.23 11.45 4.08
CA VAL A 89 4.85 12.77 3.54
C VAL A 89 3.57 13.30 4.18
N ARG A 90 2.57 12.43 4.38
CA ARG A 90 1.27 12.77 4.99
C ARG A 90 1.22 12.51 6.48
N ALA A 91 2.24 11.90 7.06
CA ALA A 91 2.36 11.78 8.49
C ALA A 91 2.42 13.19 9.12
N GLU A 92 1.72 13.38 10.24
CA GLU A 92 1.74 14.66 10.98
C GLU A 92 3.17 14.96 11.46
N GLU A 93 3.87 13.92 11.90
CA GLU A 93 5.29 13.95 12.21
C GLU A 93 5.91 12.62 11.78
N TYR A 94 6.88 12.66 10.87
CA TYR A 94 7.64 11.48 10.50
C TYR A 94 8.89 11.38 11.40
N ILE A 95 8.88 10.37 12.28
CA ILE A 95 10.04 10.04 13.12
C ILE A 95 10.68 8.79 12.52
N PRO A 96 11.87 8.91 11.88
CA PRO A 96 12.55 7.75 11.32
C PRO A 96 12.99 6.80 12.44
N ILE A 97 12.77 5.51 12.25
CA ILE A 97 13.33 4.47 13.12
C ILE A 97 14.86 4.40 12.93
N GLU A 98 15.57 3.76 13.85
CA GLU A 98 17.04 3.67 13.82
C GLU A 98 17.56 3.12 12.49
N ARG A 99 16.86 2.15 11.91
CA ARG A 99 17.19 1.54 10.61
C ARG A 99 17.12 2.51 9.44
N TYR A 100 16.21 3.50 9.47
CA TYR A 100 15.88 4.38 8.36
C TYR A 100 16.25 5.85 8.61
N GLN A 101 17.41 6.06 9.22
CA GLN A 101 17.97 7.42 9.39
C GLN A 101 18.34 8.05 8.03
N ASP A 102 18.74 7.23 7.03
CA ASP A 102 18.82 7.63 5.63
C ASP A 102 17.57 7.10 4.89
N MET A 103 16.83 8.00 4.25
CA MET A 103 15.66 7.66 3.45
C MET A 103 15.96 6.70 2.30
N LYS A 104 17.20 6.66 1.82
CA LYS A 104 17.63 5.72 0.78
C LYS A 104 17.50 4.27 1.22
N ASP A 105 17.73 3.99 2.50
CA ASP A 105 17.60 2.64 3.04
C ASP A 105 16.11 2.22 3.05
N LEU A 106 15.20 3.14 3.39
CA LEU A 106 13.77 2.89 3.31
C LEU A 106 13.33 2.65 1.86
N TYR A 107 13.77 3.50 0.92
CA TYR A 107 13.42 3.33 -0.49
C TYR A 107 13.94 2.02 -1.07
N TYR A 108 15.15 1.61 -0.66
CA TYR A 108 15.73 0.33 -1.07
C TYR A 108 14.91 -0.85 -0.54
N ASP A 109 14.58 -0.86 0.76
CA ASP A 109 13.79 -1.95 1.34
C ASP A 109 12.36 -2.00 0.76
N ILE A 110 11.71 -0.86 0.50
CA ILE A 110 10.44 -0.80 -0.22
C ILE A 110 10.57 -1.43 -1.62
N ALA A 111 11.63 -1.09 -2.36
CA ALA A 111 11.84 -1.63 -3.70
C ALA A 111 12.04 -3.15 -3.67
N ILE A 112 12.80 -3.67 -2.71
CA ILE A 112 13.01 -5.11 -2.52
C ILE A 112 11.70 -5.81 -2.13
N ALA A 113 10.93 -5.23 -1.22
CA ALA A 113 9.62 -5.78 -0.84
C ALA A 113 8.72 -5.90 -2.07
N TYR A 114 8.64 -4.86 -2.91
CA TYR A 114 7.81 -4.89 -4.11
C TYR A 114 8.33 -5.81 -5.21
N GLN A 115 9.64 -6.05 -5.32
CA GLN A 115 10.15 -7.12 -6.15
C GLN A 115 9.61 -8.49 -5.71
N LYS A 116 9.59 -8.75 -4.40
CA LYS A 116 9.02 -9.99 -3.84
C LYS A 116 7.50 -10.06 -4.08
N VAL A 117 6.76 -8.96 -3.89
CA VAL A 117 5.33 -8.85 -4.21
C VAL A 117 5.06 -9.28 -5.64
N ILE A 118 5.72 -8.63 -6.62
CA ILE A 118 5.53 -8.91 -8.04
C ILE A 118 5.84 -10.37 -8.35
N ARG A 119 6.93 -10.89 -7.78
CA ARG A 119 7.32 -12.29 -7.97
C ARG A 119 6.28 -13.24 -7.40
N ALA A 120 5.80 -13.00 -6.18
CA ALA A 120 4.80 -13.86 -5.53
C ALA A 120 3.48 -13.90 -6.31
N PHE A 121 2.99 -12.75 -6.79
CA PHE A 121 1.80 -12.71 -7.66
C PHE A 121 2.04 -13.42 -9.00
N TYR A 122 3.21 -13.25 -9.60
CA TYR A 122 3.58 -13.97 -10.83
C TYR A 122 3.58 -15.48 -10.62
N ASP A 123 4.20 -15.96 -9.54
CA ASP A 123 4.28 -17.38 -9.20
C ASP A 123 2.89 -17.96 -8.84
N ALA A 124 2.00 -17.14 -8.26
CA ALA A 124 0.58 -17.49 -8.07
C ALA A 124 -0.22 -17.53 -9.39
N GLY A 125 0.40 -17.15 -10.51
CA GLY A 125 -0.20 -17.18 -11.85
C GLY A 125 -0.86 -15.88 -12.26
N CYS A 126 -0.61 -14.77 -11.57
CA CYS A 126 -1.03 -13.44 -12.02
C CYS A 126 -0.24 -13.03 -13.26
N ARG A 127 -0.95 -12.55 -14.30
CA ARG A 127 -0.37 -12.05 -15.55
C ARG A 127 -0.84 -10.64 -15.88
N TYR A 128 -1.65 -10.07 -14.98
CA TYR A 128 -2.10 -8.69 -15.05
C TYR A 128 -2.13 -8.11 -13.62
N LEU A 129 -1.01 -7.55 -13.20
CA LEU A 129 -0.90 -6.81 -11.94
C LEU A 129 -0.91 -5.32 -12.24
N GLN A 130 -1.86 -4.58 -11.65
CA GLN A 130 -1.96 -3.13 -11.76
C GLN A 130 -1.43 -2.51 -10.47
N LEU A 131 -0.53 -1.55 -10.60
CA LEU A 131 -0.03 -0.73 -9.50
C LEU A 131 -0.74 0.63 -9.55
N ASP A 132 -1.58 0.92 -8.55
CA ASP A 132 -2.29 2.18 -8.45
C ASP A 132 -1.48 3.19 -7.67
N ASP A 133 -1.29 4.36 -8.27
CA ASP A 133 -0.49 5.43 -7.70
C ASP A 133 -1.24 6.76 -7.72
N THR A 134 -1.70 7.20 -6.56
CA THR A 134 -2.30 8.53 -6.38
C THR A 134 -1.32 9.56 -5.83
N SER A 135 -0.06 9.18 -5.55
CA SER A 135 0.97 10.08 -5.05
C SER A 135 1.28 11.21 -6.05
N TRP A 136 1.17 10.92 -7.35
CA TRP A 136 1.29 11.92 -8.42
C TRP A 136 0.31 13.08 -8.30
N GLY A 137 -0.82 12.89 -7.58
CA GLY A 137 -1.77 13.96 -7.28
C GLY A 137 -1.17 15.10 -6.46
N GLU A 138 -0.14 14.82 -5.64
CA GLU A 138 0.56 15.83 -4.86
C GLU A 138 1.26 16.84 -5.76
N PHE A 139 1.72 16.42 -6.94
CA PHE A 139 2.36 17.34 -7.91
C PHE A 139 1.40 18.26 -8.64
N CYS A 140 0.07 18.08 -8.48
CA CYS A 140 -0.92 19.05 -8.97
C CYS A 140 -0.94 20.33 -8.12
N ASP A 141 -0.47 20.28 -6.88
CA ASP A 141 -0.35 21.42 -5.98
C ASP A 141 1.00 22.13 -6.20
N ALA A 142 0.95 23.44 -6.46
CA ALA A 142 2.15 24.22 -6.75
C ALA A 142 3.07 24.40 -5.53
N GLU A 143 2.50 24.50 -4.32
CA GLU A 143 3.27 24.65 -3.09
C GLU A 143 3.94 23.32 -2.72
N LYS A 144 3.20 22.21 -2.83
CA LYS A 144 3.74 20.87 -2.58
C LYS A 144 4.90 20.53 -3.52
N ARG A 145 4.80 20.93 -4.81
CA ARG A 145 5.91 20.73 -5.77
C ARG A 145 7.22 21.41 -5.38
N LYS A 146 7.17 22.43 -4.53
CA LYS A 146 8.39 23.13 -4.08
C LYS A 146 9.11 22.40 -2.95
N THR A 147 8.41 21.50 -2.28
CA THR A 147 8.93 20.74 -1.13
C THR A 147 9.48 19.37 -1.51
N TYR A 148 9.23 18.93 -2.74
CA TYR A 148 9.79 17.72 -3.36
C TYR A 148 10.94 18.08 -4.32
#